data_96c3f9aef62b00e4ab1168b28e13a94c
#
_entry.id   96c3f9aef62b00e4ab1168b28e13a94c
#
_cell.length_a   1.000
_cell.length_b   1.000
_cell.length_c   1.000
_cell.angle_alpha   90.00
_cell.angle_beta   90.00
_cell.angle_gamma   90.00
#
_symmetry.space_group_name_H-M   'P 1'
#
loop_
_entity.id
_entity.type
_entity.pdbx_description
1 polymer ?
#
loop_
_entity_poly.entity_id
_entity_poly.type
_entity_poly.pdbx_seq_one_letter_code
_entity_poly.pdbx_strand_id
1 'polypeptide(L)'
;QVPAFLARQTDLVAAIARTGRVVNVKKPQFLSPGQIRHVVHKLHEAGNPRVLLCERGTQFGYDNLVVDMLGFREMSVASSGLPLVFDVTHSLQRREADALASGGRRQQLPELARAGMAVGIGGLFLEAHADPAHARCDGPSALPLDTLEPLLRQVKAVDQLVKSFEPLRID
;
A
#
# COMPACT_ATOMS: atom_id res chain seq x y z
N GLN A 1 -9.35 -6.47 5.68
CA GLN A 1 -8.78 -5.74 4.54
C GLN A 1 -9.77 -5.70 3.39
N VAL A 2 -9.89 -4.54 2.72
CA VAL A 2 -10.62 -4.38 1.47
C VAL A 2 -9.64 -4.49 0.31
N PRO A 3 -9.74 -5.52 -0.55
CA PRO A 3 -8.88 -5.67 -1.72
C PRO A 3 -9.06 -4.49 -2.70
N ALA A 4 -7.98 -4.12 -3.39
CA ALA A 4 -7.99 -2.99 -4.32
C ALA A 4 -9.09 -3.09 -5.38
N PHE A 5 -9.22 -4.23 -6.04
CA PHE A 5 -10.23 -4.44 -7.09
C PHE A 5 -11.68 -4.36 -6.58
N LEU A 6 -11.91 -4.61 -5.29
CA LEU A 6 -13.24 -4.63 -4.69
C LEU A 6 -13.60 -3.35 -3.93
N ALA A 7 -12.67 -2.39 -3.83
CA ALA A 7 -12.88 -1.17 -3.05
C ALA A 7 -14.01 -0.26 -3.61
N ARG A 8 -14.45 -0.49 -4.84
CA ARG A 8 -15.60 0.21 -5.43
C ARG A 8 -16.94 -0.47 -5.19
N GLN A 9 -16.95 -1.72 -4.69
CA GLN A 9 -18.18 -2.47 -4.40
C GLN A 9 -18.84 -1.92 -3.13
N THR A 10 -19.83 -1.06 -3.29
CA THR A 10 -20.45 -0.32 -2.17
C THR A 10 -21.02 -1.24 -1.11
N ASP A 11 -21.74 -2.28 -1.51
CA ASP A 11 -22.37 -3.22 -0.59
C ASP A 11 -21.35 -3.99 0.24
N LEU A 12 -20.24 -4.45 -0.40
CA LEU A 12 -19.14 -5.11 0.29
C LEU A 12 -18.46 -4.16 1.29
N VAL A 13 -18.15 -2.94 0.86
CA VAL A 13 -17.50 -1.93 1.71
C VAL A 13 -18.38 -1.61 2.93
N ALA A 14 -19.69 -1.42 2.72
CA ALA A 14 -20.64 -1.18 3.79
C ALA A 14 -20.79 -2.40 4.73
N ALA A 15 -20.81 -3.62 4.20
CA ALA A 15 -20.85 -4.84 5.01
C ALA A 15 -19.60 -4.98 5.89
N ILE A 16 -18.41 -4.70 5.33
CA ILE A 16 -17.14 -4.70 6.08
C ILE A 16 -17.17 -3.62 7.17
N ALA A 17 -17.66 -2.41 6.86
CA ALA A 17 -17.77 -1.33 7.85
C ALA A 17 -18.61 -1.76 9.07
N ARG A 18 -19.76 -2.40 8.83
CA ARG A 18 -20.68 -2.87 9.89
C ARG A 18 -20.06 -3.90 10.85
N THR A 19 -18.93 -4.52 10.48
CA THR A 19 -18.20 -5.39 11.40
C THR A 19 -17.62 -4.63 12.60
N GLY A 20 -17.46 -3.31 12.48
CA GLY A 20 -16.85 -2.45 13.47
C GLY A 20 -15.36 -2.73 13.70
N ARG A 21 -14.68 -3.52 12.87
CA ARG A 21 -13.24 -3.78 12.96
C ARG A 21 -12.44 -2.66 12.29
N VAL A 22 -11.14 -2.56 12.59
CA VAL A 22 -10.23 -1.70 11.82
C VAL A 22 -10.19 -2.20 10.39
N VAL A 23 -10.37 -1.30 9.42
CA VAL A 23 -10.45 -1.64 8.00
C VAL A 23 -9.24 -1.06 7.27
N ASN A 24 -8.39 -1.92 6.72
CA ASN A 24 -7.33 -1.53 5.81
C ASN A 24 -7.87 -1.53 4.37
N VAL A 25 -7.91 -0.37 3.73
CA VAL A 25 -8.38 -0.22 2.35
C VAL A 25 -7.20 -0.11 1.40
N LYS A 26 -7.00 -1.10 0.55
CA LYS A 26 -6.03 -1.00 -0.55
C LYS A 26 -6.58 -0.09 -1.64
N LYS A 27 -5.84 0.98 -1.95
CA LYS A 27 -6.22 1.89 -3.04
C LYS A 27 -6.24 1.14 -4.37
N PRO A 28 -7.35 1.16 -5.13
CA PRO A 28 -7.36 0.62 -6.48
C PRO A 28 -6.31 1.28 -7.37
N GLN A 29 -5.71 0.50 -8.24
CA GLN A 29 -4.68 0.98 -9.17
C GLN A 29 -5.19 2.04 -10.15
N PHE A 30 -6.48 2.03 -10.42
CA PHE A 30 -7.17 2.95 -11.34
C PHE A 30 -7.73 4.21 -10.68
N LEU A 31 -7.63 4.33 -9.33
CA LEU A 31 -8.02 5.55 -8.63
C LEU A 31 -6.79 6.45 -8.42
N SER A 32 -6.98 7.75 -8.64
CA SER A 32 -6.03 8.74 -8.16
C SER A 32 -5.99 8.77 -6.62
N PRO A 33 -4.88 9.24 -6.03
CA PRO A 33 -4.77 9.35 -4.57
C PRO A 33 -5.95 10.08 -3.92
N GLY A 34 -6.36 11.21 -4.49
CA GLY A 34 -7.46 12.02 -3.95
C GLY A 34 -8.84 11.35 -4.05
N GLN A 35 -9.04 10.43 -4.99
CA GLN A 35 -10.32 9.73 -5.16
C GLN A 35 -10.59 8.70 -4.06
N ILE A 36 -9.59 8.32 -3.26
CA ILE A 36 -9.78 7.36 -2.16
C ILE A 36 -10.81 7.87 -1.13
N ARG A 37 -10.99 9.19 -1.03
CA ARG A 37 -12.00 9.81 -0.17
C ARG A 37 -13.40 9.23 -0.34
N HIS A 38 -13.75 8.80 -1.54
CA HIS A 38 -15.09 8.22 -1.80
C HIS A 38 -15.26 6.84 -1.15
N VAL A 39 -14.20 6.07 -1.01
CA VAL A 39 -14.24 4.80 -0.29
C VAL A 39 -14.29 5.05 1.22
N VAL A 40 -13.50 6.01 1.71
CA VAL A 40 -13.53 6.44 3.11
C VAL A 40 -14.93 6.92 3.50
N HIS A 41 -15.55 7.74 2.68
CA HIS A 41 -16.91 8.24 2.90
C HIS A 41 -17.93 7.10 3.08
N LYS A 42 -17.89 6.08 2.22
CA LYS A 42 -18.78 4.91 2.35
C LYS A 42 -18.58 4.15 3.67
N LEU A 43 -17.34 4.03 4.15
CA LEU A 43 -17.04 3.40 5.43
C LEU A 43 -17.58 4.21 6.60
N HIS A 44 -17.43 5.54 6.55
CA HIS A 44 -17.92 6.44 7.57
C HIS A 44 -19.46 6.50 7.58
N GLU A 45 -20.12 6.59 6.43
CA GLU A 45 -21.58 6.54 6.33
C GLU A 45 -22.15 5.22 6.87
N ALA A 46 -21.42 4.11 6.69
CA ALA A 46 -21.79 2.82 7.27
C ALA A 46 -21.40 2.67 8.76
N GLY A 47 -20.92 3.75 9.41
CA GLY A 47 -20.67 3.84 10.85
C GLY A 47 -19.28 3.41 11.31
N ASN A 48 -18.30 3.26 10.41
CA ASN A 48 -16.96 2.84 10.81
C ASN A 48 -15.87 3.88 10.51
N PRO A 49 -15.38 4.64 11.51
CA PRO A 49 -14.28 5.60 11.34
C PRO A 49 -12.89 4.96 11.45
N ARG A 50 -12.77 3.68 11.80
CA ARG A 50 -11.50 3.00 12.03
C ARG A 50 -10.90 2.47 10.73
N VAL A 51 -10.30 3.38 9.95
CA VAL A 51 -9.81 3.11 8.61
C VAL A 51 -8.31 3.36 8.51
N LEU A 52 -7.60 2.47 7.84
CA LEU A 52 -6.24 2.64 7.33
C LEU A 52 -6.31 2.67 5.81
N LEU A 53 -5.49 3.49 5.17
CA LEU A 53 -5.38 3.53 3.72
C LEU A 53 -4.05 2.94 3.27
N CYS A 54 -4.10 2.09 2.26
CA CYS A 54 -2.93 1.37 1.77
C CYS A 54 -2.67 1.72 0.30
N GLU A 55 -1.58 2.43 0.03
CA GLU A 55 -1.05 2.62 -1.32
C GLU A 55 -0.48 1.30 -1.83
N ARG A 56 -0.70 0.97 -3.10
CA ARG A 56 -0.18 -0.24 -3.75
C ARG A 56 0.15 -0.05 -5.23
N GLY A 57 0.44 1.16 -5.62
CA GLY A 57 0.73 1.53 -7.00
C GLY A 57 -0.50 1.91 -7.80
N THR A 58 -0.24 2.69 -8.83
CA THR A 58 -1.21 3.15 -9.82
C THR A 58 -0.85 2.56 -11.17
N GLN A 59 -1.86 2.15 -11.92
CA GLN A 59 -1.68 1.71 -13.30
C GLN A 59 -1.40 2.92 -14.17
N PHE A 60 -0.25 2.91 -14.82
CA PHE A 60 0.17 3.93 -15.77
C PHE A 60 0.69 3.24 -17.03
N GLY A 61 -0.08 3.31 -18.11
CA GLY A 61 0.18 2.51 -19.31
C GLY A 61 -0.20 1.04 -19.12
N TYR A 62 0.60 0.14 -19.68
CA TYR A 62 0.39 -1.31 -19.64
C TYR A 62 1.37 -1.97 -18.67
N ASP A 63 0.99 -3.10 -18.11
CA ASP A 63 1.82 -4.11 -17.45
C ASP A 63 2.60 -3.70 -16.19
N ASN A 64 2.89 -2.43 -15.99
CA ASN A 64 3.62 -1.91 -14.84
C ASN A 64 2.74 -1.05 -13.93
N LEU A 65 3.11 -1.07 -12.64
CA LEU A 65 2.59 -0.15 -11.64
C LEU A 65 3.64 0.90 -11.30
N VAL A 66 3.18 2.11 -11.03
CA VAL A 66 4.01 3.24 -10.59
C VAL A 66 3.51 3.69 -9.23
N VAL A 67 4.42 3.97 -8.32
CA VAL A 67 4.11 4.58 -7.03
C VAL A 67 4.50 6.06 -7.10
N ASP A 68 3.52 6.92 -6.99
CA ASP A 68 3.73 8.35 -6.84
C ASP A 68 3.98 8.68 -5.36
N MET A 69 5.21 9.08 -5.01
CA MET A 69 5.55 9.43 -3.64
C MET A 69 4.81 10.68 -3.15
N LEU A 70 4.43 11.60 -4.04
CA LEU A 70 3.61 12.77 -3.69
C LEU A 70 2.15 12.37 -3.43
N GLY A 71 1.70 11.26 -3.99
CA GLY A 71 0.37 10.71 -3.79
C GLY A 71 0.05 10.36 -2.34
N PHE A 72 1.04 10.04 -1.51
CA PHE A 72 0.84 9.83 -0.07
C PHE A 72 0.32 11.09 0.61
N ARG A 73 0.89 12.24 0.30
CA ARG A 73 0.41 13.53 0.86
C ARG A 73 -1.00 13.82 0.39
N GLU A 74 -1.30 13.59 -0.87
CA GLU A 74 -2.64 13.79 -1.43
C GLU A 74 -3.67 12.86 -0.77
N MET A 75 -3.34 11.58 -0.58
CA MET A 75 -4.19 10.63 0.16
C MET A 75 -4.45 11.09 1.60
N SER A 76 -3.40 11.56 2.29
CA SER A 76 -3.53 12.07 3.65
C SER A 76 -4.49 13.24 3.72
N VAL A 77 -4.34 14.23 2.85
CA VAL A 77 -5.22 15.41 2.79
C VAL A 77 -6.66 14.99 2.44
N ALA A 78 -6.83 14.16 1.42
CA ALA A 78 -8.15 13.70 0.95
C ALA A 78 -8.91 12.85 1.97
N SER A 79 -8.21 12.25 2.92
CA SER A 79 -8.77 11.42 3.98
C SER A 79 -8.81 12.08 5.36
N SER A 80 -8.49 13.37 5.44
CA SER A 80 -8.41 14.11 6.71
C SER A 80 -7.43 13.50 7.71
N GLY A 81 -6.28 13.00 7.21
CA GLY A 81 -5.17 12.52 8.03
C GLY A 81 -5.29 11.07 8.51
N LEU A 82 -6.07 10.23 7.85
CA LEU A 82 -6.09 8.79 8.18
C LEU A 82 -4.69 8.17 8.04
N PRO A 83 -4.36 7.16 8.88
CA PRO A 83 -3.07 6.49 8.80
C PRO A 83 -2.85 5.84 7.44
N LEU A 84 -1.64 6.04 6.88
CA LEU A 84 -1.24 5.49 5.60
C LEU A 84 -0.30 4.30 5.78
N VAL A 85 -0.55 3.26 5.02
CA VAL A 85 0.27 2.06 4.87
C VAL A 85 0.73 1.96 3.43
N PHE A 86 1.91 1.44 3.20
CA PHE A 86 2.41 1.21 1.86
C PHE A 86 2.64 -0.28 1.60
N ASP A 87 1.99 -0.81 0.59
CA ASP A 87 2.13 -2.18 0.12
C ASP A 87 3.28 -2.27 -0.90
N VAL A 88 4.44 -2.62 -0.40
CA VAL A 88 5.67 -2.73 -1.21
C VAL A 88 5.78 -4.04 -1.99
N THR A 89 4.92 -5.01 -1.73
CA THR A 89 4.85 -6.26 -2.49
C THR A 89 4.05 -6.08 -3.77
N HIS A 90 2.79 -5.67 -3.62
CA HIS A 90 1.88 -5.57 -4.76
C HIS A 90 2.17 -4.37 -5.67
N SER A 91 2.87 -3.35 -5.17
CA SER A 91 3.37 -2.24 -6.01
C SER A 91 4.41 -2.69 -7.02
N LEU A 92 5.04 -3.84 -6.81
CA LEU A 92 6.08 -4.41 -7.67
C LEU A 92 5.56 -5.48 -8.64
N GLN A 93 4.27 -5.77 -8.62
CA GLN A 93 3.68 -6.70 -9.57
C GLN A 93 3.85 -6.19 -11.01
N ARG A 94 4.09 -7.13 -11.91
CA ARG A 94 4.08 -6.92 -13.36
C ARG A 94 3.09 -7.87 -14.00
N ARG A 95 2.47 -7.43 -15.07
CA ARG A 95 1.72 -8.31 -15.94
C ARG A 95 2.53 -8.55 -17.21
N GLU A 96 2.55 -9.80 -17.64
CA GLU A 96 3.12 -10.20 -18.92
C GLU A 96 1.99 -10.86 -19.71
N ALA A 97 1.86 -10.51 -20.98
CA ALA A 97 0.69 -10.90 -21.78
C ALA A 97 0.44 -12.42 -21.82
N ASP A 98 1.52 -13.19 -21.82
CA ASP A 98 1.47 -14.65 -21.93
C ASP A 98 1.63 -15.38 -20.58
N ALA A 99 1.73 -14.64 -19.46
CA ALA A 99 1.93 -15.26 -18.16
C ALA A 99 0.61 -15.68 -17.52
N LEU A 100 0.57 -16.90 -16.99
CA LEU A 100 -0.59 -17.43 -16.24
C LEU A 100 -0.72 -16.80 -14.84
N ALA A 101 0.35 -16.19 -14.32
CA ALA A 101 0.41 -15.55 -13.02
C ALA A 101 1.12 -14.19 -13.10
N SER A 102 0.91 -13.36 -12.09
CA SER A 102 1.61 -12.08 -11.99
C SER A 102 3.12 -12.29 -11.82
N GLY A 103 3.92 -11.61 -12.64
CA GLY A 103 5.34 -11.43 -12.41
C GLY A 103 5.62 -10.39 -11.32
N GLY A 104 6.89 -10.11 -11.04
CA GLY A 104 7.26 -9.15 -10.02
C GLY A 104 8.70 -8.66 -10.13
N ARG A 105 8.98 -7.59 -9.40
CA ARG A 105 10.29 -6.91 -9.35
C ARG A 105 10.85 -6.92 -7.93
N ARG A 106 10.84 -8.09 -7.27
CA ARG A 106 11.26 -8.30 -5.88
C ARG A 106 12.59 -7.63 -5.52
N GLN A 107 13.56 -7.61 -6.44
CA GLN A 107 14.87 -7.01 -6.21
C GLN A 107 14.79 -5.51 -5.89
N GLN A 108 13.71 -4.83 -6.31
CA GLN A 108 13.49 -3.40 -6.06
C GLN A 108 12.72 -3.13 -4.75
N LEU A 109 12.31 -4.18 -4.03
CA LEU A 109 11.51 -4.02 -2.80
C LEU A 109 12.25 -3.21 -1.72
N PRO A 110 13.55 -3.41 -1.44
CA PRO A 110 14.24 -2.65 -0.42
C PRO A 110 14.31 -1.14 -0.73
N GLU A 111 14.55 -0.77 -1.99
CA GLU A 111 14.58 0.63 -2.43
C GLU A 111 13.20 1.27 -2.26
N LEU A 112 12.17 0.58 -2.71
CA LEU A 112 10.79 1.06 -2.64
C LEU A 112 10.32 1.20 -1.20
N ALA A 113 10.64 0.23 -0.34
CA ALA A 113 10.31 0.27 1.08
C ALA A 113 10.95 1.47 1.79
N ARG A 114 12.25 1.71 1.55
CA ARG A 114 12.96 2.87 2.12
C ARG A 114 12.38 4.19 1.61
N ALA A 115 12.09 4.31 0.31
CA ALA A 115 11.48 5.50 -0.27
C ALA A 115 10.10 5.80 0.35
N GLY A 116 9.25 4.78 0.53
CA GLY A 116 7.97 4.92 1.21
C GLY A 116 8.10 5.36 2.66
N MET A 117 9.03 4.78 3.42
CA MET A 117 9.28 5.21 4.80
C MET A 117 9.82 6.64 4.88
N ALA A 118 10.59 7.07 3.89
CA ALA A 118 11.10 8.46 3.82
C ALA A 118 10.00 9.52 3.65
N VAL A 119 8.81 9.14 3.20
CA VAL A 119 7.63 10.02 3.16
C VAL A 119 7.01 10.25 4.55
N GLY A 120 7.35 9.42 5.55
CA GLY A 120 6.84 9.55 6.91
C GLY A 120 5.48 8.87 7.14
N ILE A 121 5.19 7.80 6.41
CA ILE A 121 3.95 7.02 6.55
C ILE A 121 3.87 6.23 7.86
N GLY A 122 2.69 5.66 8.15
CA GLY A 122 2.43 4.92 9.37
C GLY A 122 2.94 3.48 9.38
N GLY A 123 3.16 2.86 8.21
CA GLY A 123 3.64 1.48 8.17
C GLY A 123 3.77 0.90 6.76
N LEU A 124 4.32 -0.30 6.71
CA LEU A 124 4.45 -1.09 5.49
C LEU A 124 3.52 -2.31 5.54
N PHE A 125 3.02 -2.70 4.40
CA PHE A 125 2.47 -4.02 4.12
C PHE A 125 3.46 -4.75 3.20
N LEU A 126 3.85 -5.95 3.57
CA LEU A 126 4.71 -6.78 2.73
C LEU A 126 4.36 -8.27 2.89
N GLU A 127 4.65 -9.03 1.87
CA GLU A 127 4.56 -10.48 1.89
C GLU A 127 5.97 -11.08 1.89
N ALA A 128 6.19 -12.04 2.77
CA ALA A 128 7.42 -12.80 2.84
C ALA A 128 7.12 -14.30 2.80
N HIS A 129 8.00 -15.06 2.17
CA HIS A 129 7.87 -16.51 2.04
C HIS A 129 9.21 -17.20 2.22
N ALA A 130 9.24 -18.37 2.86
CA ALA A 130 10.46 -19.13 3.07
C ALA A 130 11.13 -19.55 1.73
N ASP A 131 10.29 -19.88 0.76
CA ASP A 131 10.72 -20.21 -0.61
C ASP A 131 9.79 -19.52 -1.62
N PRO A 132 10.07 -18.27 -2.02
CA PRO A 132 9.21 -17.52 -2.93
C PRO A 132 9.03 -18.16 -4.31
N ALA A 133 9.96 -19.01 -4.75
CA ALA A 133 9.84 -19.69 -6.04
C ALA A 133 8.69 -20.72 -6.05
N HIS A 134 8.35 -21.26 -4.88
CA HIS A 134 7.25 -22.21 -4.68
C HIS A 134 6.04 -21.62 -3.95
N ALA A 135 5.98 -20.29 -3.83
CA ALA A 135 4.81 -19.63 -3.27
C ALA A 135 3.57 -19.85 -4.17
N ARG A 136 2.41 -20.07 -3.55
CA ARG A 136 1.15 -20.30 -4.29
C ARG A 136 0.65 -19.07 -5.04
N CYS A 137 1.01 -17.89 -4.60
CA CYS A 137 0.70 -16.59 -5.23
C CYS A 137 1.83 -15.61 -4.93
N ASP A 138 1.95 -14.58 -5.76
CA ASP A 138 2.83 -13.42 -5.60
C ASP A 138 4.32 -13.72 -5.36
N GLY A 139 4.75 -14.97 -5.61
CA GLY A 139 6.15 -15.39 -5.44
C GLY A 139 7.16 -14.44 -6.05
N PRO A 140 7.00 -13.97 -7.31
CA PRO A 140 7.93 -13.03 -7.95
C PRO A 140 8.06 -11.66 -7.25
N SER A 141 7.11 -11.29 -6.40
CA SER A 141 7.12 -10.05 -5.62
C SER A 141 7.35 -10.27 -4.12
N ALA A 142 7.19 -11.52 -3.62
CA ALA A 142 7.35 -11.84 -2.21
C ALA A 142 8.83 -11.78 -1.78
N LEU A 143 9.07 -11.25 -0.59
CA LEU A 143 10.41 -11.18 0.01
C LEU A 143 10.84 -12.58 0.51
N PRO A 144 12.10 -13.02 0.29
CA PRO A 144 12.65 -14.17 1.00
C PRO A 144 12.63 -13.92 2.52
N LEU A 145 12.14 -14.90 3.29
CA LEU A 145 11.92 -14.73 4.73
C LEU A 145 13.22 -14.43 5.51
N ASP A 146 14.34 -14.97 5.07
CA ASP A 146 15.64 -14.73 5.67
C ASP A 146 16.16 -13.30 5.51
N THR A 147 15.63 -12.56 4.52
CA THR A 147 15.97 -11.16 4.29
C THR A 147 15.03 -10.18 5.03
N LEU A 148 13.99 -10.68 5.69
CA LEU A 148 12.98 -9.84 6.35
C LEU A 148 13.58 -9.02 7.50
N GLU A 149 14.35 -9.64 8.40
CA GLU A 149 14.93 -8.94 9.54
C GLU A 149 15.91 -7.84 9.12
N PRO A 150 16.88 -8.09 8.21
CA PRO A 150 17.73 -7.02 7.68
C PRO A 150 16.94 -5.86 7.05
N LEU A 151 15.90 -6.15 6.29
CA LEU A 151 15.03 -5.12 5.71
C LEU A 151 14.34 -4.30 6.79
N LEU A 152 13.73 -4.95 7.79
CA LEU A 152 13.03 -4.27 8.88
C LEU A 152 13.95 -3.36 9.69
N ARG A 153 15.21 -3.76 9.90
CA ARG A 153 16.22 -2.88 10.54
C ARG A 153 16.46 -1.61 9.72
N GLN A 154 16.60 -1.74 8.39
CA GLN A 154 16.82 -0.59 7.51
C GLN A 154 15.60 0.34 7.49
N VAL A 155 14.39 -0.17 7.30
CA VAL A 155 13.18 0.66 7.23
C VAL A 155 12.89 1.33 8.56
N LYS A 156 13.17 0.65 9.71
CA LYS A 156 13.04 1.26 11.03
C LYS A 156 14.02 2.41 11.25
N ALA A 157 15.25 2.28 10.76
CA ALA A 157 16.24 3.36 10.84
C ALA A 157 15.81 4.58 10.03
N VAL A 158 15.28 4.38 8.81
CA VAL A 158 14.71 5.46 7.98
C VAL A 158 13.53 6.11 8.69
N ASP A 159 12.60 5.32 9.22
CA ASP A 159 11.42 5.82 9.95
C ASP A 159 11.80 6.71 11.13
N GLN A 160 12.75 6.26 11.96
CA GLN A 160 13.24 7.02 13.10
C GLN A 160 13.90 8.33 12.67
N LEU A 161 14.73 8.30 11.63
CA LEU A 161 15.39 9.48 11.11
C LEU A 161 14.38 10.52 10.60
N VAL A 162 13.46 10.10 9.76
CA VAL A 162 12.47 11.02 9.15
C VAL A 162 11.55 11.63 10.21
N LYS A 163 11.11 10.84 11.18
CA LYS A 163 10.25 11.31 12.28
C LYS A 163 10.98 12.20 13.31
N SER A 164 12.32 12.25 13.25
CA SER A 164 13.11 13.18 14.08
C SER A 164 13.24 14.58 13.46
N PHE A 165 12.89 14.74 12.19
CA PHE A 165 12.99 16.02 11.52
C PHE A 165 11.88 16.98 11.98
N GLU A 166 12.24 18.23 12.21
CA GLU A 166 11.24 19.28 12.37
C GLU A 166 10.57 19.59 11.02
N PRO A 167 9.22 19.71 10.99
CA PRO A 167 8.52 20.04 9.75
C PRO A 167 8.97 21.39 9.19
N LEU A 168 9.38 21.40 7.93
CA LEU A 168 9.64 22.64 7.21
C LEU A 168 8.33 23.34 6.87
N ARG A 169 8.24 24.63 7.16
CA ARG A 169 7.14 25.49 6.71
C ARG A 169 7.55 26.07 5.37
N ILE A 170 6.77 25.76 4.35
CA ILE A 170 6.94 26.28 2.99
C ILE A 170 5.66 27.03 2.69
N ASP A 171 5.78 28.35 2.57
CA ASP A 171 4.67 29.27 2.25
C ASP A 171 4.42 29.28 0.73
#